data_79ac007d212e8f72dfe96e19cf542acf
#
_entry.id   79ac007d212e8f72dfe96e19cf542acf
#
_cell.length_a   1.000
_cell.length_b   1.000
_cell.length_c   1.000
_cell.angle_alpha   90.00
_cell.angle_beta   90.00
_cell.angle_gamma   90.00
#
_symmetry.space_group_name_H-M   'P 1'
#
loop_
_entity.id
_entity.type
_entity.pdbx_description
1 polymer ?
#
loop_
_entity_poly.entity_id
_entity_poly.type
_entity_poly.pdbx_seq_one_letter_code
_entity_poly.pdbx_strand_id
1 'polypeptide(L)'
;MLGRFVKVRVTRPIGFFDGNSKTQYRLNYGTVESGLEPHSPVKGAFIMGINHPVRNFDGRVIATVKIPKTKGVIIVVSPKSKRFIVNDVRDALAFMYKKGSYSIDCLYERSCGAIVYREIAGERRFLLIKNKRSANWGFPKGHVEEGESNEDTARRKVLEETGLHIAILPEFKSRSEYTIQGRIEKTVIIYIASTKDTRTVIQPEEIEDYIWLSYDNAYKTLNYENDKAILKKAKAYLTEHSI
;
A
#
# COMPACT_ATOMS: atom_id res chain seq x y z
N MET A 1 11.80 -3.27 -15.24
CA MET A 1 12.84 -2.79 -14.28
C MET A 1 12.45 -3.11 -12.85
N LEU A 2 11.25 -2.71 -12.37
CA LEU A 2 10.73 -3.10 -11.06
C LEU A 2 10.75 -4.62 -10.86
N GLY A 3 11.14 -5.06 -9.67
CA GLY A 3 11.22 -6.46 -9.30
C GLY A 3 12.51 -7.20 -9.68
N ARG A 4 13.33 -6.65 -10.58
CA ARG A 4 14.62 -7.25 -10.94
C ARG A 4 15.64 -7.16 -9.80
N PHE A 5 16.54 -8.13 -9.74
CA PHE A 5 17.69 -8.10 -8.84
C PHE A 5 18.86 -7.43 -9.53
N VAL A 6 19.54 -6.56 -8.80
CA VAL A 6 20.69 -5.79 -9.31
C VAL A 6 21.81 -5.78 -8.29
N LYS A 7 23.05 -5.68 -8.79
CA LYS A 7 24.23 -5.41 -7.99
C LYS A 7 24.58 -3.94 -8.07
N VAL A 8 24.73 -3.29 -6.92
CA VAL A 8 25.07 -1.87 -6.79
C VAL A 8 26.45 -1.75 -6.14
N ARG A 9 27.36 -1.04 -6.81
CA ARG A 9 28.61 -0.57 -6.21
C ARG A 9 28.37 0.80 -5.61
N VAL A 10 28.53 0.91 -4.30
CA VAL A 10 28.30 2.16 -3.57
C VAL A 10 29.45 3.14 -3.79
N THR A 11 29.12 4.33 -4.23
CA THR A 11 30.05 5.45 -4.47
C THR A 11 29.86 6.58 -3.43
N ARG A 12 28.66 6.65 -2.81
CA ARG A 12 28.32 7.60 -1.75
C ARG A 12 27.63 6.82 -0.62
N PRO A 13 28.38 6.37 0.39
CA PRO A 13 27.80 5.65 1.53
C PRO A 13 26.97 6.58 2.42
N ILE A 14 26.19 6.01 3.32
CA ILE A 14 25.50 6.77 4.38
C ILE A 14 26.52 7.62 5.13
N GLY A 15 26.19 8.89 5.36
CA GLY A 15 27.06 9.88 5.99
C GLY A 15 27.97 10.63 5.04
N PHE A 16 28.10 10.20 3.77
CA PHE A 16 28.90 10.93 2.77
C PHE A 16 28.35 12.35 2.59
N PHE A 17 29.24 13.35 2.66
CA PHE A 17 28.90 14.74 2.39
C PHE A 17 29.35 15.14 0.98
N ASP A 18 28.42 15.53 0.14
CA ASP A 18 28.70 16.03 -1.20
C ASP A 18 28.84 17.54 -1.15
N GLY A 19 30.09 18.02 -1.30
CA GLY A 19 30.42 19.44 -1.22
C GLY A 19 29.79 20.29 -2.32
N ASN A 20 29.50 19.71 -3.51
CA ASN A 20 28.89 20.43 -4.63
C ASN A 20 27.40 20.69 -4.37
N SER A 21 26.67 19.68 -3.92
CA SER A 21 25.23 19.81 -3.60
C SER A 21 24.97 20.25 -2.17
N LYS A 22 26.00 20.35 -1.31
CA LYS A 22 25.90 20.61 0.14
C LYS A 22 24.95 19.66 0.85
N THR A 23 24.90 18.40 0.39
CA THR A 23 23.96 17.41 0.87
C THR A 23 24.69 16.26 1.56
N GLN A 24 24.23 15.90 2.77
CA GLN A 24 24.67 14.68 3.44
C GLN A 24 23.76 13.50 3.06
N TYR A 25 24.35 12.43 2.55
CA TYR A 25 23.61 11.24 2.13
C TYR A 25 23.09 10.47 3.35
N ARG A 26 21.76 10.28 3.40
CA ARG A 26 21.07 9.49 4.43
C ARG A 26 20.83 8.04 4.01
N LEU A 27 21.10 7.73 2.75
CA LEU A 27 21.06 6.39 2.17
C LEU A 27 22.37 6.11 1.45
N ASN A 28 22.74 4.83 1.36
CA ASN A 28 23.80 4.43 0.44
C ASN A 28 23.34 4.70 -1.00
N TYR A 29 24.23 5.25 -1.83
CA TYR A 29 23.98 5.52 -3.23
C TYR A 29 25.15 5.03 -4.07
N GLY A 30 24.87 4.50 -5.27
CA GLY A 30 25.91 4.01 -6.15
C GLY A 30 25.47 3.76 -7.58
N THR A 31 26.36 3.11 -8.33
CA THR A 31 26.15 2.70 -9.72
C THR A 31 25.71 1.26 -9.80
N VAL A 32 24.82 0.94 -10.74
CA VAL A 32 24.40 -0.43 -11.01
C VAL A 32 25.45 -1.11 -11.89
N GLU A 33 26.00 -2.21 -11.41
CA GLU A 33 27.02 -2.99 -12.13
C GLU A 33 26.43 -4.10 -12.99
N SER A 34 25.32 -4.72 -12.51
CA SER A 34 24.67 -5.82 -13.22
C SER A 34 23.20 -5.97 -12.86
N GLY A 35 22.46 -6.79 -13.60
CA GLY A 35 21.05 -7.12 -13.37
C GLY A 35 20.06 -6.29 -14.18
N LEU A 36 20.54 -5.32 -14.97
CA LEU A 36 19.73 -4.55 -15.93
C LEU A 36 20.20 -4.82 -17.37
N GLU A 37 19.32 -4.49 -18.33
CA GLU A 37 19.66 -4.57 -19.75
C GLU A 37 20.80 -3.61 -20.10
N PRO A 38 21.63 -3.96 -21.10
CA PRO A 38 22.57 -3.03 -21.67
C PRO A 38 21.85 -1.75 -22.11
N HIS A 39 22.51 -0.60 -21.95
CA HIS A 39 21.94 0.72 -22.26
C HIS A 39 20.71 1.14 -21.43
N SER A 40 20.49 0.49 -20.30
CA SER A 40 19.44 0.93 -19.35
C SER A 40 19.63 2.42 -19.02
N PRO A 41 18.53 3.22 -18.99
CA PRO A 41 18.60 4.64 -18.69
C PRO A 41 18.88 4.95 -17.20
N VAL A 42 19.29 3.95 -16.41
CA VAL A 42 19.54 4.11 -14.98
C VAL A 42 20.82 4.90 -14.75
N LYS A 43 20.69 6.00 -13.99
CA LYS A 43 21.78 6.91 -13.62
C LYS A 43 22.40 6.58 -12.26
N GLY A 44 21.72 5.82 -11.44
CA GLY A 44 22.18 5.41 -10.12
C GLY A 44 21.10 4.73 -9.31
N ALA A 45 21.48 4.24 -8.14
CA ALA A 45 20.63 3.49 -7.24
C ALA A 45 20.78 3.96 -5.80
N PHE A 46 19.66 4.27 -5.13
CA PHE A 46 19.61 4.38 -3.67
C PHE A 46 19.31 3.02 -3.05
N ILE A 47 19.91 2.74 -1.91
CA ILE A 47 19.72 1.48 -1.17
C ILE A 47 18.91 1.79 0.10
N MET A 48 17.69 1.24 0.18
CA MET A 48 16.82 1.35 1.35
C MET A 48 16.89 0.09 2.20
N GLY A 49 16.65 0.25 3.51
CA GLY A 49 16.58 -0.86 4.46
C GLY A 49 17.92 -1.35 4.98
N ILE A 50 19.01 -0.65 4.67
CA ILE A 50 20.35 -0.83 5.23
C ILE A 50 20.75 0.48 5.94
N ASN A 51 21.07 0.39 7.22
CA ASN A 51 21.29 1.57 8.08
C ASN A 51 22.78 1.84 8.38
N HIS A 52 23.68 1.18 7.66
CA HIS A 52 25.13 1.34 7.80
C HIS A 52 25.78 1.46 6.42
N PRO A 53 26.99 2.04 6.33
CA PRO A 53 27.74 2.11 5.08
C PRO A 53 28.08 0.71 4.54
N VAL A 54 27.91 0.51 3.24
CA VAL A 54 28.30 -0.72 2.55
C VAL A 54 29.11 -0.37 1.30
N ARG A 55 29.95 -1.31 0.82
CA ARG A 55 30.71 -1.15 -0.44
C ARG A 55 29.94 -1.64 -1.66
N ASN A 56 29.26 -2.77 -1.49
CA ASN A 56 28.44 -3.40 -2.52
C ASN A 56 27.13 -3.85 -1.90
N PHE A 57 26.10 -3.95 -2.73
CA PHE A 57 24.79 -4.41 -2.31
C PHE A 57 24.08 -5.14 -3.44
N ASP A 58 23.58 -6.34 -3.14
CA ASP A 58 22.71 -7.09 -4.03
C ASP A 58 21.27 -6.96 -3.52
N GLY A 59 20.39 -6.39 -4.34
CA GLY A 59 19.02 -6.10 -3.92
C GLY A 59 18.03 -6.08 -5.05
N ARG A 60 16.75 -6.04 -4.66
CA ARG A 60 15.61 -5.98 -5.55
C ARG A 60 15.26 -4.53 -5.86
N VAL A 61 15.04 -4.20 -7.13
CA VAL A 61 14.53 -2.88 -7.55
C VAL A 61 13.08 -2.75 -7.09
N ILE A 62 12.83 -1.84 -6.15
CA ILE A 62 11.52 -1.59 -5.54
C ILE A 62 10.84 -0.33 -6.04
N ALA A 63 11.60 0.63 -6.56
CA ALA A 63 11.03 1.84 -7.15
C ALA A 63 11.90 2.38 -8.29
N THR A 64 11.26 3.13 -9.17
CA THR A 64 11.92 4.00 -10.15
C THR A 64 11.52 5.44 -9.90
N VAL A 65 12.51 6.33 -9.90
CA VAL A 65 12.36 7.77 -9.66
C VAL A 65 12.68 8.52 -10.93
N LYS A 66 11.72 9.27 -11.46
CA LYS A 66 11.86 10.10 -12.66
C LYS A 66 11.86 11.56 -12.26
N ILE A 67 12.93 12.26 -12.60
CA ILE A 67 13.05 13.70 -12.36
C ILE A 67 12.74 14.40 -13.69
N PRO A 68 11.76 15.32 -13.73
CA PRO A 68 11.45 16.09 -14.96
C PRO A 68 12.70 16.75 -15.53
N LYS A 69 12.78 16.82 -16.85
CA LYS A 69 13.90 17.44 -17.61
C LYS A 69 15.25 16.69 -17.50
N THR A 70 15.36 15.59 -16.75
CA THR A 70 16.57 14.76 -16.76
C THR A 70 16.42 13.57 -17.70
N LYS A 71 17.48 13.24 -18.43
CA LYS A 71 17.54 12.00 -19.21
C LYS A 71 17.93 10.85 -18.29
N GLY A 72 17.03 9.88 -18.14
CA GLY A 72 17.25 8.67 -17.34
C GLY A 72 16.45 8.64 -16.04
N VAL A 73 16.61 7.55 -15.31
CA VAL A 73 15.91 7.27 -14.07
C VAL A 73 16.89 6.90 -12.96
N ILE A 74 16.52 7.19 -11.74
CA ILE A 74 17.19 6.66 -10.55
C ILE A 74 16.34 5.50 -10.05
N ILE A 75 16.97 4.43 -9.58
CA ILE A 75 16.25 3.31 -8.98
C ILE A 75 16.44 3.31 -7.46
N VAL A 76 15.49 2.68 -6.77
CA VAL A 76 15.62 2.37 -5.35
C VAL A 76 15.64 0.85 -5.22
N VAL A 77 16.62 0.34 -4.48
CA VAL A 77 16.79 -1.09 -4.24
C VAL A 77 16.70 -1.40 -2.75
N SER A 78 16.24 -2.60 -2.41
CA SER A 78 16.14 -3.05 -1.02
C SER A 78 16.43 -4.54 -0.88
N PRO A 79 16.68 -5.04 0.37
CA PRO A 79 16.68 -6.47 0.64
C PRO A 79 15.34 -7.11 0.21
N LYS A 80 15.38 -8.35 -0.31
CA LYS A 80 14.19 -9.10 -0.76
C LYS A 80 13.11 -9.23 0.32
N SER A 81 13.52 -9.30 1.59
CA SER A 81 12.63 -9.46 2.74
C SER A 81 11.90 -8.18 3.15
N LYS A 82 12.29 -7.01 2.65
CA LYS A 82 11.69 -5.72 3.02
C LYS A 82 10.79 -5.19 1.91
N ARG A 83 9.65 -4.67 2.31
CA ARG A 83 8.67 -4.04 1.40
C ARG A 83 8.46 -2.59 1.82
N PHE A 84 8.72 -1.69 0.90
CA PHE A 84 8.53 -0.26 1.07
C PHE A 84 7.53 0.24 0.03
N ILE A 85 6.50 0.93 0.47
CA ILE A 85 5.50 1.57 -0.40
C ILE A 85 5.99 2.94 -0.86
N VAL A 86 5.25 3.58 -1.74
CA VAL A 86 5.63 4.88 -2.33
C VAL A 86 5.92 5.97 -1.30
N ASN A 87 5.20 5.98 -0.17
CA ASN A 87 5.41 6.98 0.89
C ASN A 87 6.74 6.74 1.62
N ASP A 88 7.05 5.47 1.95
CA ASP A 88 8.34 5.12 2.57
C ASP A 88 9.52 5.55 1.67
N VAL A 89 9.38 5.35 0.35
CA VAL A 89 10.40 5.76 -0.63
C VAL A 89 10.51 7.29 -0.70
N ARG A 90 9.38 7.99 -0.68
CA ARG A 90 9.35 9.46 -0.72
C ARG A 90 10.03 10.07 0.51
N ASP A 91 9.70 9.57 1.70
CA ASP A 91 10.28 10.02 2.96
C ASP A 91 11.78 9.75 3.02
N ALA A 92 12.20 8.57 2.57
CA ALA A 92 13.61 8.20 2.51
C ALA A 92 14.43 9.07 1.56
N LEU A 93 13.81 9.62 0.50
CA LEU A 93 14.46 10.48 -0.49
C LEU A 93 14.31 11.99 -0.20
N ALA A 94 13.59 12.39 0.86
CA ALA A 94 13.31 13.79 1.18
C ALA A 94 14.56 14.63 1.46
N PHE A 95 15.68 14.01 1.86
CA PHE A 95 16.97 14.72 2.02
C PHE A 95 17.58 15.18 0.70
N MET A 96 17.21 14.56 -0.42
CA MET A 96 17.78 14.80 -1.74
C MET A 96 16.81 15.53 -2.67
N TYR A 97 15.51 15.21 -2.61
CA TYR A 97 14.52 15.71 -3.55
C TYR A 97 13.32 16.33 -2.84
N LYS A 98 12.91 17.52 -3.32
CA LYS A 98 11.70 18.18 -2.81
C LYS A 98 10.46 17.45 -3.29
N LYS A 99 9.48 17.25 -2.41
CA LYS A 99 8.17 16.69 -2.74
C LYS A 99 7.54 17.40 -3.95
N GLY A 100 7.01 16.64 -4.90
CA GLY A 100 6.41 17.18 -6.13
C GLY A 100 7.41 17.48 -7.26
N SER A 101 8.74 17.44 -7.00
CA SER A 101 9.76 17.66 -8.03
C SER A 101 10.12 16.40 -8.85
N TYR A 102 9.53 15.25 -8.53
CA TYR A 102 9.80 13.96 -9.15
C TYR A 102 8.57 13.05 -9.07
N SER A 103 8.52 12.01 -9.89
CA SER A 103 7.53 10.93 -9.83
C SER A 103 8.18 9.61 -9.43
N ILE A 104 7.41 8.77 -8.75
CA ILE A 104 7.84 7.44 -8.30
C ILE A 104 6.86 6.40 -8.83
N ASP A 105 7.40 5.37 -9.51
CA ASP A 105 6.69 4.12 -9.77
C ASP A 105 7.21 3.09 -8.75
N CYS A 106 6.35 2.49 -7.95
CA CYS A 106 6.74 1.57 -6.88
C CYS A 106 6.28 0.13 -7.16
N LEU A 107 7.09 -0.84 -6.72
CA LEU A 107 6.77 -2.27 -6.83
C LEU A 107 5.68 -2.69 -5.84
N TYR A 108 5.65 -2.06 -4.68
CA TYR A 108 4.75 -2.42 -3.59
C TYR A 108 3.66 -1.38 -3.37
N GLU A 109 2.42 -1.85 -3.26
CA GLU A 109 1.27 -1.07 -2.85
C GLU A 109 0.66 -1.65 -1.58
N ARG A 110 0.08 -0.78 -0.75
CA ARG A 110 -0.70 -1.19 0.42
C ARG A 110 -2.03 -0.47 0.43
N SER A 111 -3.10 -1.23 0.67
CA SER A 111 -4.44 -0.72 0.94
C SER A 111 -4.95 -1.25 2.26
N CYS A 112 -5.71 -0.42 2.97
CA CYS A 112 -6.36 -0.81 4.20
C CYS A 112 -7.85 -0.47 4.14
N GLY A 113 -8.67 -1.27 4.83
CA GLY A 113 -10.11 -1.09 4.87
C GLY A 113 -10.74 -1.94 5.97
N ALA A 114 -12.07 -1.99 5.98
CA ALA A 114 -12.78 -2.74 7.00
C ALA A 114 -14.02 -3.47 6.46
N ILE A 115 -14.31 -4.62 7.05
CA ILE A 115 -15.63 -5.23 7.05
C ILE A 115 -16.45 -4.47 8.09
N VAL A 116 -17.35 -3.61 7.62
CA VAL A 116 -18.21 -2.82 8.50
C VAL A 116 -19.50 -3.58 8.75
N TYR A 117 -19.88 -3.73 10.01
CA TYR A 117 -21.14 -4.33 10.41
C TYR A 117 -21.93 -3.45 11.37
N ARG A 118 -23.24 -3.67 11.40
CA ARG A 118 -24.16 -3.12 12.41
C ARG A 118 -25.37 -4.02 12.58
N GLU A 119 -26.11 -3.84 13.67
CA GLU A 119 -27.40 -4.49 13.87
C GLU A 119 -28.51 -3.69 13.16
N ILE A 120 -29.32 -4.37 12.36
CA ILE A 120 -30.51 -3.82 11.69
C ILE A 120 -31.67 -4.78 11.96
N ALA A 121 -32.72 -4.30 12.64
CA ALA A 121 -33.89 -5.10 13.02
C ALA A 121 -33.53 -6.39 13.77
N GLY A 122 -32.53 -6.33 14.67
CA GLY A 122 -32.07 -7.47 15.46
C GLY A 122 -31.19 -8.46 14.74
N GLU A 123 -30.81 -8.16 13.48
CA GLU A 123 -29.90 -8.99 12.71
C GLU A 123 -28.63 -8.27 12.35
N ARG A 124 -27.49 -8.95 12.42
CA ARG A 124 -26.21 -8.40 11.98
C ARG A 124 -26.15 -8.31 10.46
N ARG A 125 -25.88 -7.12 9.97
CA ARG A 125 -25.71 -6.81 8.56
C ARG A 125 -24.31 -6.29 8.28
N PHE A 126 -23.77 -6.70 7.15
CA PHE A 126 -22.46 -6.34 6.64
C PHE A 126 -22.61 -5.40 5.46
N LEU A 127 -21.82 -4.34 5.45
CA LEU A 127 -21.78 -3.37 4.36
C LEU A 127 -20.90 -3.88 3.21
N LEU A 128 -21.46 -3.88 2.03
CA LEU A 128 -20.71 -3.96 0.79
C LEU A 128 -20.91 -2.67 -0.02
N ILE A 129 -19.86 -2.26 -0.72
CA ILE A 129 -19.90 -1.15 -1.69
C ILE A 129 -19.58 -1.68 -3.08
N LYS A 130 -20.18 -1.07 -4.09
CA LYS A 130 -19.92 -1.36 -5.49
C LYS A 130 -18.99 -0.31 -6.06
N ASN A 131 -17.78 -0.70 -6.43
CA ASN A 131 -16.80 0.21 -6.98
C ASN A 131 -17.15 0.57 -8.44
N LYS A 132 -17.18 1.86 -8.76
CA LYS A 132 -17.59 2.38 -10.07
C LYS A 132 -16.69 1.93 -11.22
N ARG A 133 -15.38 1.77 -10.99
CA ARG A 133 -14.42 1.37 -12.03
C ARG A 133 -14.47 -0.10 -12.35
N SER A 134 -14.57 -0.95 -11.33
CA SER A 134 -14.54 -2.41 -11.50
C SER A 134 -15.92 -3.03 -11.60
N ALA A 135 -16.98 -2.30 -11.24
CA ALA A 135 -18.35 -2.78 -11.07
C ALA A 135 -18.47 -3.98 -10.09
N ASN A 136 -17.47 -4.21 -9.25
CA ASN A 136 -17.45 -5.31 -8.29
C ASN A 136 -17.87 -4.85 -6.90
N TRP A 137 -18.57 -5.76 -6.20
CA TRP A 137 -18.89 -5.61 -4.79
C TRP A 137 -17.70 -6.02 -3.92
N GLY A 138 -17.44 -5.25 -2.86
CA GLY A 138 -16.34 -5.48 -1.93
C GLY A 138 -16.47 -4.63 -0.68
N PHE A 139 -15.43 -4.66 0.15
CA PHE A 139 -15.35 -3.84 1.36
C PHE A 139 -14.73 -2.47 1.06
N PRO A 140 -15.15 -1.41 1.78
CA PRO A 140 -14.51 -0.10 1.67
C PRO A 140 -13.02 -0.20 2.03
N LYS A 141 -12.14 0.28 1.14
CA LYS A 141 -10.69 0.22 1.30
C LYS A 141 -9.96 1.12 0.31
N GLY A 142 -8.80 1.61 0.70
CA GLY A 142 -7.96 2.40 -0.19
C GLY A 142 -6.50 2.46 0.23
N HIS A 143 -5.71 3.19 -0.53
CA HIS A 143 -4.28 3.30 -0.34
C HIS A 143 -3.93 4.03 0.96
N VAL A 144 -2.84 3.59 1.58
CA VAL A 144 -2.25 4.26 2.74
C VAL A 144 -1.67 5.60 2.31
N GLU A 145 -2.04 6.68 3.00
CA GLU A 145 -1.49 8.01 2.80
C GLU A 145 -0.30 8.29 3.73
N GLU A 146 0.40 9.38 3.45
CA GLU A 146 1.60 9.78 4.18
C GLU A 146 1.28 10.02 5.67
N GLY A 147 2.06 9.39 6.55
CA GLY A 147 1.92 9.52 7.99
C GLY A 147 0.80 8.67 8.61
N GLU A 148 -0.01 7.96 7.81
CA GLU A 148 -1.09 7.14 8.32
C GLU A 148 -0.63 5.78 8.83
N SER A 149 -1.22 5.33 9.93
CA SER A 149 -1.24 3.92 10.29
C SER A 149 -2.23 3.14 9.39
N ASN A 150 -2.14 1.81 9.41
CA ASN A 150 -3.09 0.98 8.66
C ASN A 150 -4.53 1.15 9.16
N GLU A 151 -4.72 1.40 10.46
CA GLU A 151 -6.03 1.61 11.07
C GLU A 151 -6.59 2.98 10.70
N ASP A 152 -5.76 4.04 10.71
CA ASP A 152 -6.18 5.38 10.30
C ASP A 152 -6.64 5.38 8.84
N THR A 153 -5.87 4.70 7.96
CA THR A 153 -6.28 4.50 6.56
C THR A 153 -7.63 3.79 6.45
N ALA A 154 -7.85 2.72 7.23
CA ALA A 154 -9.12 2.00 7.21
C ALA A 154 -10.27 2.89 7.67
N ARG A 155 -10.11 3.67 8.76
CA ARG A 155 -11.12 4.63 9.25
C ARG A 155 -11.41 5.71 8.21
N ARG A 156 -10.36 6.33 7.66
CA ARG A 156 -10.51 7.37 6.64
C ARG A 156 -11.23 6.85 5.41
N LYS A 157 -10.82 5.69 4.87
CA LYS A 157 -11.44 5.15 3.66
C LYS A 157 -12.89 4.72 3.86
N VAL A 158 -13.23 4.16 5.01
CA VAL A 158 -14.65 3.89 5.31
C VAL A 158 -15.44 5.19 5.38
N LEU A 159 -14.91 6.22 6.05
CA LEU A 159 -15.58 7.51 6.16
C LEU A 159 -15.75 8.19 4.79
N GLU A 160 -14.71 8.24 3.96
CA GLU A 160 -14.75 8.82 2.62
C GLU A 160 -15.74 8.12 1.70
N GLU A 161 -15.66 6.78 1.64
CA GLU A 161 -16.44 5.98 0.69
C GLU A 161 -17.90 5.78 1.12
N THR A 162 -18.22 5.91 2.42
CA THR A 162 -19.54 5.53 2.98
C THR A 162 -20.15 6.54 3.95
N GLY A 163 -19.41 7.57 4.37
CA GLY A 163 -19.85 8.53 5.36
C GLY A 163 -19.96 7.98 6.79
N LEU A 164 -19.48 6.77 7.06
CA LEU A 164 -19.63 6.08 8.33
C LEU A 164 -18.40 6.23 9.23
N HIS A 165 -18.64 6.54 10.51
CA HIS A 165 -17.63 6.41 11.56
C HIS A 165 -17.63 4.98 12.09
N ILE A 166 -16.43 4.41 12.25
CA ILE A 166 -16.27 3.02 12.66
C ILE A 166 -15.45 2.85 13.93
N ALA A 167 -15.80 1.82 14.69
CA ALA A 167 -15.01 1.30 15.82
C ALA A 167 -14.35 -0.02 15.37
N ILE A 168 -13.04 0.01 15.13
CA ILE A 168 -12.26 -1.18 14.73
C ILE A 168 -12.14 -2.11 15.95
N LEU A 169 -12.38 -3.42 15.72
CA LEU A 169 -12.10 -4.46 16.70
C LEU A 169 -10.60 -4.77 16.69
N PRO A 170 -9.89 -4.58 17.83
CA PRO A 170 -8.42 -4.48 17.83
C PRO A 170 -7.69 -5.78 17.48
N GLU A 171 -8.29 -6.93 17.73
CA GLU A 171 -7.62 -8.23 17.58
C GLU A 171 -7.82 -8.88 16.21
N PHE A 172 -8.75 -8.40 15.40
CA PHE A 172 -8.95 -8.94 14.06
C PHE A 172 -8.20 -8.16 13.00
N LYS A 173 -7.33 -8.86 12.28
CA LYS A 173 -6.61 -8.35 11.13
C LYS A 173 -6.41 -9.45 10.09
N SER A 174 -6.98 -9.28 8.92
CA SER A 174 -6.73 -10.17 7.79
C SER A 174 -5.80 -9.49 6.77
N ARG A 175 -4.79 -10.22 6.34
CA ARG A 175 -3.84 -9.76 5.32
C ARG A 175 -3.94 -10.67 4.09
N SER A 176 -4.00 -10.06 2.93
CA SER A 176 -3.90 -10.73 1.64
C SER A 176 -2.87 -10.05 0.75
N GLU A 177 -2.26 -10.83 -0.13
CA GLU A 177 -1.27 -10.36 -1.09
C GLU A 177 -1.60 -10.92 -2.47
N TYR A 178 -1.49 -10.07 -3.48
CA TYR A 178 -1.66 -10.46 -4.88
C TYR A 178 -0.89 -9.51 -5.80
N THR A 179 -0.68 -9.95 -7.04
CA THR A 179 0.03 -9.17 -8.05
C THR A 179 -0.96 -8.55 -9.02
N ILE A 180 -0.84 -7.24 -9.24
CA ILE A 180 -1.62 -6.50 -10.23
C ILE A 180 -0.84 -6.45 -11.53
N GLN A 181 -1.46 -6.87 -12.65
CA GLN A 181 -0.89 -6.84 -13.99
C GLN A 181 0.52 -7.45 -14.08
N GLY A 182 0.82 -8.46 -13.25
CA GLY A 182 2.12 -9.13 -13.23
C GLY A 182 3.30 -8.28 -12.74
N ARG A 183 3.08 -7.05 -12.23
CA ARG A 183 4.15 -6.12 -11.91
C ARG A 183 4.12 -5.54 -10.49
N ILE A 184 2.95 -5.20 -9.98
CA ILE A 184 2.79 -4.54 -8.68
C ILE A 184 2.35 -5.56 -7.65
N GLU A 185 3.12 -5.71 -6.58
CA GLU A 185 2.75 -6.57 -5.44
C GLU A 185 1.89 -5.75 -4.47
N LYS A 186 0.60 -6.08 -4.40
CA LYS A 186 -0.35 -5.38 -3.54
C LYS A 186 -0.60 -6.17 -2.27
N THR A 187 -0.45 -5.51 -1.13
CA THR A 187 -0.90 -5.97 0.19
C THR A 187 -2.21 -5.29 0.54
N VAL A 188 -3.22 -6.06 0.92
CA VAL A 188 -4.49 -5.53 1.45
C VAL A 188 -4.66 -5.99 2.88
N ILE A 189 -4.95 -5.04 3.77
CA ILE A 189 -5.22 -5.27 5.19
C ILE A 189 -6.66 -4.90 5.47
N ILE A 190 -7.45 -5.87 5.95
CA ILE A 190 -8.85 -5.69 6.28
C ILE A 190 -9.07 -5.93 7.77
N TYR A 191 -9.71 -4.98 8.43
CA TYR A 191 -10.16 -5.05 9.80
C TYR A 191 -11.65 -5.44 9.88
N ILE A 192 -12.14 -5.76 11.07
CA ILE A 192 -13.58 -5.77 11.37
C ILE A 192 -13.88 -4.50 12.16
N ALA A 193 -14.99 -3.86 11.84
CA ALA A 193 -15.41 -2.67 12.55
C ALA A 193 -16.93 -2.59 12.69
N SER A 194 -17.40 -2.13 13.85
CA SER A 194 -18.80 -1.79 14.05
C SER A 194 -19.06 -0.31 13.74
N THR A 195 -20.31 0.01 13.40
CA THR A 195 -20.77 1.40 13.32
C THR A 195 -22.11 1.57 14.02
N LYS A 196 -22.30 2.75 14.63
CA LYS A 196 -23.58 3.22 15.18
C LYS A 196 -24.32 4.14 14.22
N ASP A 197 -23.65 4.57 13.14
CA ASP A 197 -24.24 5.44 12.14
C ASP A 197 -25.36 4.70 11.38
N THR A 198 -26.51 5.33 11.27
CA THR A 198 -27.69 4.75 10.61
C THR A 198 -27.77 5.10 9.13
N ARG A 199 -27.18 6.23 8.73
CA ARG A 199 -27.22 6.74 7.37
C ARG A 199 -25.90 6.47 6.65
N THR A 200 -25.95 5.80 5.52
CA THR A 200 -24.82 5.62 4.61
C THR A 200 -24.88 6.68 3.50
N VAL A 201 -23.77 7.38 3.28
CA VAL A 201 -23.63 8.40 2.23
C VAL A 201 -22.39 8.06 1.41
N ILE A 202 -22.61 7.54 0.20
CA ILE A 202 -21.50 7.14 -0.67
C ILE A 202 -20.82 8.33 -1.35
N GLN A 203 -19.54 8.17 -1.67
CA GLN A 203 -18.75 9.09 -2.50
C GLN A 203 -19.02 8.77 -3.98
N PRO A 204 -19.79 9.60 -4.71
CA PRO A 204 -20.27 9.26 -6.07
C PRO A 204 -19.16 9.13 -7.11
N GLU A 205 -18.00 9.71 -6.86
CA GLU A 205 -16.85 9.68 -7.79
C GLU A 205 -16.21 8.27 -7.85
N GLU A 206 -16.22 7.53 -6.75
CA GLU A 206 -15.56 6.23 -6.65
C GLU A 206 -16.56 5.07 -6.48
N ILE A 207 -17.71 5.32 -5.81
CA ILE A 207 -18.68 4.31 -5.41
C ILE A 207 -19.96 4.49 -6.22
N GLU A 208 -20.43 3.39 -6.84
CA GLU A 208 -21.66 3.35 -7.62
C GLU A 208 -22.88 3.10 -6.73
N ASP A 209 -22.74 2.18 -5.76
CA ASP A 209 -23.85 1.72 -4.91
C ASP A 209 -23.34 1.13 -3.60
N TYR A 210 -24.24 0.94 -2.63
CA TYR A 210 -23.96 0.25 -1.37
C TYR A 210 -25.13 -0.63 -0.94
N ILE A 211 -24.88 -1.67 -0.16
CA ILE A 211 -25.90 -2.56 0.35
C ILE A 211 -25.51 -3.14 1.72
N TRP A 212 -26.52 -3.26 2.60
CA TRP A 212 -26.38 -3.93 3.90
C TRP A 212 -27.00 -5.32 3.81
N LEU A 213 -26.21 -6.37 3.97
CA LEU A 213 -26.62 -7.75 3.76
C LEU A 213 -26.39 -8.62 5.01
N SER A 214 -27.22 -9.66 5.16
CA SER A 214 -26.88 -10.78 6.05
C SER A 214 -25.57 -11.44 5.59
N TYR A 215 -24.92 -12.21 6.47
CA TYR A 215 -23.67 -12.88 6.13
C TYR A 215 -23.78 -13.71 4.85
N ASP A 216 -24.82 -14.56 4.73
CA ASP A 216 -24.96 -15.46 3.60
C ASP A 216 -25.17 -14.72 2.28
N ASN A 217 -25.93 -13.63 2.31
CA ASN A 217 -26.14 -12.81 1.12
C ASN A 217 -24.88 -11.99 0.78
N ALA A 218 -24.17 -11.45 1.77
CA ALA A 218 -22.88 -10.77 1.54
C ALA A 218 -21.86 -11.73 0.92
N TYR A 219 -21.75 -12.95 1.44
CA TYR A 219 -20.87 -13.96 0.90
C TYR A 219 -21.17 -14.31 -0.57
N LYS A 220 -22.46 -14.44 -0.93
CA LYS A 220 -22.89 -14.68 -2.31
C LYS A 220 -22.65 -13.50 -3.24
N THR A 221 -22.78 -12.28 -2.73
CA THR A 221 -22.67 -11.03 -3.52
C THR A 221 -21.21 -10.66 -3.80
N LEU A 222 -20.27 -11.02 -2.94
CA LEU A 222 -18.85 -10.77 -3.16
C LEU A 222 -18.34 -11.46 -4.43
N ASN A 223 -17.60 -10.72 -5.25
CA ASN A 223 -17.08 -11.21 -6.53
C ASN A 223 -15.77 -12.01 -6.38
N TYR A 224 -14.94 -11.66 -5.40
CA TYR A 224 -13.60 -12.24 -5.26
C TYR A 224 -13.54 -13.29 -4.14
N GLU A 225 -12.99 -14.47 -4.45
CA GLU A 225 -12.81 -15.55 -3.46
C GLU A 225 -11.98 -15.11 -2.25
N ASN A 226 -11.03 -14.21 -2.45
CA ASN A 226 -10.23 -13.64 -1.37
C ASN A 226 -11.10 -12.84 -0.37
N ASP A 227 -12.01 -11.99 -0.87
CA ASP A 227 -12.92 -11.22 -0.02
C ASP A 227 -13.92 -12.15 0.71
N LYS A 228 -14.40 -13.21 0.05
CA LYS A 228 -15.22 -14.28 0.69
C LYS A 228 -14.48 -14.98 1.82
N ALA A 229 -13.21 -15.33 1.58
CA ALA A 229 -12.38 -15.96 2.61
C ALA A 229 -12.16 -15.05 3.82
N ILE A 230 -11.97 -13.75 3.60
CA ILE A 230 -11.84 -12.76 4.67
C ILE A 230 -13.15 -12.62 5.44
N LEU A 231 -14.30 -12.55 4.76
CA LEU A 231 -15.62 -12.47 5.40
C LEU A 231 -15.90 -13.72 6.25
N LYS A 232 -15.52 -14.91 5.77
CA LYS A 232 -15.64 -16.16 6.54
C LYS A 232 -14.82 -16.12 7.84
N LYS A 233 -13.56 -15.64 7.78
CA LYS A 233 -12.73 -15.44 8.97
C LYS A 233 -13.35 -14.43 9.93
N ALA A 234 -13.91 -13.35 9.41
CA ALA A 234 -14.59 -12.33 10.21
C ALA A 234 -15.81 -12.90 10.95
N LYS A 235 -16.65 -13.72 10.28
CA LYS A 235 -17.78 -14.37 10.92
C LYS A 235 -17.33 -15.30 12.04
N ALA A 236 -16.31 -16.11 11.80
CA ALA A 236 -15.77 -17.02 12.82
C ALA A 236 -15.29 -16.25 14.05
N TYR A 237 -14.52 -15.18 13.85
CA TYR A 237 -14.04 -14.31 14.92
C TYR A 237 -15.19 -13.70 15.74
N LEU A 238 -16.21 -13.12 15.09
CA LEU A 238 -17.36 -12.52 15.76
C LEU A 238 -18.15 -13.55 16.57
N THR A 239 -18.27 -14.79 16.07
CA THR A 239 -18.94 -15.88 16.78
C THR A 239 -18.14 -16.34 18.01
N GLU A 240 -16.82 -16.53 17.85
CA GLU A 240 -15.92 -16.97 18.93
C GLU A 240 -15.86 -15.99 20.11
N HIS A 241 -15.94 -14.69 19.82
CA HIS A 241 -15.87 -13.64 20.83
C HIS A 241 -17.26 -13.16 21.32
N SER A 242 -18.33 -13.83 20.91
CA SER A 242 -19.72 -13.50 21.30
C SER A 242 -20.10 -12.03 21.01
N ILE A 243 -19.54 -11.47 19.95
CA ILE A 243 -19.78 -10.12 19.48
C ILE A 243 -20.91 -10.13 18.47
#